data_bf879c775d191e6c0df1cc602e1d53f0
#
_entry.id   bf879c775d191e6c0df1cc602e1d53f0
#
_cell.length_a   1.000
_cell.length_b   1.000
_cell.length_c   1.000
_cell.angle_alpha   90.00
_cell.angle_beta   90.00
_cell.angle_gamma   90.00
#
_symmetry.space_group_name_H-M   'P 1'
#
loop_
_entity.id
_entity.type
_entity.pdbx_description
1 polymer ?
#
loop_
_entity_poly.entity_id
_entity_poly.type
_entity_poly.pdbx_seq_one_letter_code
_entity_poly.pdbx_strand_id
1 'polypeptide(L)'
;MKLAPLPSASGDTISREKLRTETGIADVIRSFSGVQIKDFGGLGGLKTVNVRSMGSEYTGVFIDGLQVGNAQNMQVDLGRFSTDGLDAVILYNAQKDGRLQSAKEYASGAAVHLVSAMPSFEVGKVRNMSARVRSGAFGTFEPTVEYERKLSDKNSLRLIGDYLYADGRYHFRIFDSTMVRQNTDLRSFRVEGSFYHRGSSYWNLRAWYYDSKRGLPGPVIRRLKVTTADRQMDKDAFLQGKWSKRYGDLGNWGSEGSAAGKYSFYYTRYRTDPFKDPGALPIDNTYRQHNAYGTYSHLFSNGKYSIGLAQDAEFSYLDANLRDFAWPKRLSTWDAVSFAVADERLSMSLNLLYAFAADWFSNNKGGFKKDSEIRSFFTPSLTFGFSPDAHWTLSGFVKKTCRMPSFNDLYYTMVGNSSLEPEKAWQFDLGAVRRDNLGEVLSEAKIDAYFYMVSDKIVAVPTSNQFRWSMYNIGQTRIFGIEPTWRLSGSAVVEWGFLFKYTFQRAMDFTDRESITWKGQIPYIPKHAGTISMNVSWHGWRADAAWMVTGRRWSSSANLTDYEIDAWNTLDLRFSKTFRNITCRLNVNNITDTHYEIVLNYPMPGANVIASIEYSF
;
A
#
# COMPACT_ATOMS: atom_id res chain seq x y z
N MET A 1 32.91 2.10 1.25
CA MET A 1 32.61 1.22 2.38
C MET A 1 31.09 1.04 2.42
N LYS A 2 30.53 -0.17 2.33
CA LYS A 2 29.09 -0.38 2.50
C LYS A 2 28.82 -0.31 4.00
N LEU A 3 27.96 0.62 4.43
CA LEU A 3 27.47 0.67 5.81
C LEU A 3 26.70 -0.63 6.10
N ALA A 4 26.94 -1.23 7.27
CA ALA A 4 26.12 -2.34 7.72
C ALA A 4 24.65 -1.90 7.78
N PRO A 5 23.70 -2.70 7.27
CA PRO A 5 22.29 -2.40 7.39
C PRO A 5 21.90 -2.29 8.88
N LEU A 6 21.00 -1.36 9.19
CA LEU A 6 20.44 -1.25 10.53
C LEU A 6 19.55 -2.48 10.79
N PRO A 7 19.84 -3.35 11.77
CA PRO A 7 19.03 -4.55 12.02
C PRO A 7 17.54 -4.26 12.30
N SER A 8 17.24 -3.09 12.85
CA SER A 8 15.89 -2.63 13.19
C SER A 8 15.06 -2.15 11.99
N ALA A 9 15.68 -1.97 10.84
CA ALA A 9 15.06 -1.35 9.66
C ALA A 9 14.89 -2.34 8.50
N SER A 10 15.10 -3.64 8.72
CA SER A 10 14.83 -4.65 7.69
C SER A 10 13.32 -4.73 7.44
N GLY A 11 12.89 -4.19 6.32
CA GLY A 11 11.51 -4.36 5.87
C GLY A 11 11.23 -5.81 5.48
N ASP A 12 10.00 -6.26 5.70
CA ASP A 12 9.52 -7.51 5.12
C ASP A 12 9.51 -7.36 3.60
N THR A 13 10.21 -8.25 2.90
CA THR A 13 10.41 -8.13 1.45
C THR A 13 9.79 -9.30 0.70
N ILE A 14 9.08 -9.01 -0.38
CA ILE A 14 8.62 -9.97 -1.37
C ILE A 14 9.36 -9.70 -2.68
N SER A 15 10.14 -10.68 -3.13
CA SER A 15 10.99 -10.57 -4.31
C SER A 15 10.23 -10.76 -5.62
N ARG A 16 10.86 -10.36 -6.73
CA ARG A 16 10.35 -10.46 -8.11
C ARG A 16 9.83 -11.85 -8.46
N GLU A 17 10.48 -12.90 -8.00
CA GLU A 17 10.06 -14.28 -8.26
C GLU A 17 8.65 -14.56 -7.75
N LYS A 18 8.36 -14.18 -6.50
CA LYS A 18 7.04 -14.33 -5.90
C LYS A 18 6.04 -13.33 -6.49
N LEU A 19 6.45 -12.10 -6.84
CA LEU A 19 5.58 -11.11 -7.48
C LEU A 19 4.95 -11.62 -8.79
N ARG A 20 5.72 -12.37 -9.57
CA ARG A 20 5.27 -12.95 -10.84
C ARG A 20 4.25 -14.07 -10.70
N THR A 21 4.07 -14.65 -9.51
CA THR A 21 3.07 -15.69 -9.24
C THR A 21 1.75 -15.10 -8.73
N GLU A 22 1.75 -13.86 -8.25
CA GLU A 22 0.57 -13.20 -7.71
C GLU A 22 -0.28 -12.53 -8.79
N THR A 23 -1.58 -12.35 -8.52
CA THR A 23 -2.52 -11.75 -9.47
C THR A 23 -2.50 -10.23 -9.43
N GLY A 24 -2.15 -9.61 -8.30
CA GLY A 24 -2.08 -8.16 -8.16
C GLY A 24 -1.29 -7.71 -6.92
N ILE A 25 -1.03 -6.41 -6.83
CA ILE A 25 -0.29 -5.81 -5.71
C ILE A 25 -1.00 -6.02 -4.37
N ALA A 26 -2.33 -5.98 -4.34
CA ALA A 26 -3.09 -6.20 -3.12
C ALA A 26 -2.90 -7.62 -2.55
N ASP A 27 -2.80 -8.63 -3.43
CA ASP A 27 -2.56 -10.02 -3.02
C ASP A 27 -1.14 -10.21 -2.46
N VAL A 28 -0.16 -9.53 -3.08
CA VAL A 28 1.21 -9.45 -2.57
C VAL A 28 1.24 -8.86 -1.16
N ILE A 29 0.65 -7.68 -0.99
CA ILE A 29 0.69 -6.93 0.27
C ILE A 29 -0.10 -7.65 1.37
N ARG A 30 -1.20 -8.34 1.05
CA ARG A 30 -1.97 -9.17 1.99
C ARG A 30 -1.11 -10.26 2.64
N SER A 31 -0.05 -10.70 2.00
CA SER A 31 0.83 -11.74 2.54
C SER A 31 1.81 -11.23 3.61
N PHE A 32 1.90 -9.94 3.90
CA PHE A 32 2.68 -9.41 5.02
C PHE A 32 1.97 -9.60 6.36
N SER A 33 2.73 -9.76 7.46
CA SER A 33 2.18 -9.80 8.82
C SER A 33 1.59 -8.44 9.21
N GLY A 34 0.51 -8.44 10.01
CA GLY A 34 -0.14 -7.21 10.47
C GLY A 34 -0.86 -6.41 9.40
N VAL A 35 -0.92 -6.92 8.17
CA VAL A 35 -1.55 -6.23 7.04
C VAL A 35 -2.96 -6.74 6.81
N GLN A 36 -3.86 -5.80 6.59
CA GLN A 36 -5.24 -6.04 6.19
C GLN A 36 -5.54 -5.28 4.91
N ILE A 37 -6.09 -5.98 3.94
CA ILE A 37 -6.62 -5.36 2.72
C ILE A 37 -8.13 -5.22 2.90
N LYS A 38 -8.62 -3.98 2.85
CA LYS A 38 -10.04 -3.70 2.73
C LYS A 38 -10.39 -3.80 1.25
N ASP A 39 -11.21 -4.78 0.90
CA ASP A 39 -11.56 -5.12 -0.48
C ASP A 39 -13.09 -5.10 -0.62
N PHE A 40 -13.60 -4.33 -1.57
CA PHE A 40 -15.03 -4.18 -1.84
C PHE A 40 -15.55 -5.18 -2.90
N GLY A 41 -14.81 -6.25 -3.12
CA GLY A 41 -15.18 -7.40 -3.94
C GLY A 41 -14.86 -7.27 -5.42
N GLY A 42 -14.48 -8.41 -6.02
CA GLY A 42 -14.19 -8.54 -7.44
C GLY A 42 -12.90 -7.86 -7.89
N LEU A 43 -12.65 -7.89 -9.20
CA LEU A 43 -11.46 -7.29 -9.81
C LEU A 43 -11.49 -5.76 -9.78
N GLY A 44 -12.67 -5.15 -9.96
CA GLY A 44 -12.87 -3.70 -9.99
C GLY A 44 -13.12 -3.06 -8.63
N GLY A 45 -13.17 -3.82 -7.53
CA GLY A 45 -13.37 -3.28 -6.18
C GLY A 45 -12.20 -2.42 -5.72
N LEU A 46 -12.50 -1.37 -4.95
CA LEU A 46 -11.47 -0.58 -4.26
C LEU A 46 -10.69 -1.47 -3.30
N LYS A 47 -9.35 -1.40 -3.35
CA LYS A 47 -8.46 -2.16 -2.48
C LYS A 47 -7.51 -1.23 -1.73
N THR A 48 -7.71 -1.07 -0.43
CA THR A 48 -6.85 -0.23 0.42
C THR A 48 -6.09 -1.07 1.44
N VAL A 49 -4.89 -0.62 1.81
CA VAL A 49 -4.03 -1.29 2.78
C VAL A 49 -4.12 -0.62 4.14
N ASN A 50 -4.26 -1.43 5.18
CA ASN A 50 -4.20 -1.02 6.58
C ASN A 50 -3.13 -1.85 7.29
N VAL A 51 -2.13 -1.20 7.86
CA VAL A 51 -1.05 -1.85 8.59
C VAL A 51 -1.28 -1.67 10.08
N ARG A 52 -1.28 -2.79 10.83
CA ARG A 52 -1.40 -2.82 12.30
C ARG A 52 -2.58 -1.98 12.82
N SER A 53 -3.69 -2.00 12.10
CA SER A 53 -4.97 -1.39 12.49
C SER A 53 -4.98 0.14 12.65
N MET A 54 -3.97 0.86 12.17
CA MET A 54 -3.94 2.32 12.28
C MET A 54 -4.91 3.03 11.33
N GLY A 55 -5.21 2.41 10.19
CA GLY A 55 -5.99 2.99 9.10
C GLY A 55 -5.16 3.11 7.82
N SER A 56 -5.84 3.12 6.68
CA SER A 56 -5.18 3.21 5.37
C SER A 56 -4.49 4.56 5.15
N GLU A 57 -4.94 5.60 5.82
CA GLU A 57 -4.43 6.96 5.75
C GLU A 57 -3.05 7.12 6.42
N TYR A 58 -2.70 6.20 7.33
CA TYR A 58 -1.38 6.16 7.98
C TYR A 58 -0.34 5.35 7.20
N THR A 59 -0.77 4.62 6.16
CA THR A 59 0.11 3.78 5.36
C THR A 59 0.54 4.52 4.09
N GLY A 60 1.80 4.92 4.03
CA GLY A 60 2.39 5.49 2.81
C GLY A 60 2.66 4.39 1.78
N VAL A 61 2.32 4.63 0.51
CA VAL A 61 2.73 3.78 -0.61
C VAL A 61 3.68 4.57 -1.48
N PHE A 62 4.86 4.00 -1.77
CA PHE A 62 5.93 4.68 -2.49
C PHE A 62 6.36 3.87 -3.71
N ILE A 63 6.58 4.54 -4.84
CA ILE A 63 7.23 3.96 -6.02
C ILE A 63 8.62 4.60 -6.14
N ASP A 64 9.67 3.79 -5.99
CA ASP A 64 11.08 4.21 -6.02
C ASP A 64 11.41 5.39 -5.08
N GLY A 65 10.71 5.45 -3.91
CA GLY A 65 10.89 6.47 -2.89
C GLY A 65 10.03 7.72 -3.05
N LEU A 66 9.14 7.77 -4.06
CA LEU A 66 8.19 8.87 -4.24
C LEU A 66 6.77 8.41 -3.93
N GLN A 67 6.11 9.07 -2.99
CA GLN A 67 4.77 8.69 -2.56
C GLN A 67 3.76 8.76 -3.70
N VAL A 68 2.89 7.74 -3.79
CA VAL A 68 1.69 7.73 -4.62
C VAL A 68 0.46 7.93 -3.73
N GLY A 69 -0.58 8.52 -4.29
CA GLY A 69 -1.78 8.89 -3.56
C GLY A 69 -2.15 10.35 -3.83
N ASN A 70 -3.23 10.78 -3.25
CA ASN A 70 -3.76 12.12 -3.47
C ASN A 70 -4.21 12.77 -2.14
N ALA A 71 -4.29 14.10 -2.11
CA ALA A 71 -4.71 14.85 -0.93
C ALA A 71 -6.24 14.79 -0.72
N GLN A 72 -7.02 14.30 -1.69
CA GLN A 72 -8.47 14.27 -1.61
C GLN A 72 -8.96 13.34 -0.50
N ASN A 73 -8.48 12.09 -0.46
CA ASN A 73 -8.88 11.09 0.53
C ASN A 73 -7.69 10.42 1.24
N MET A 74 -6.46 10.68 0.80
CA MET A 74 -5.20 10.13 1.36
C MET A 74 -5.13 8.58 1.34
N GLN A 75 -5.96 7.93 0.55
CA GLN A 75 -5.96 6.49 0.37
C GLN A 75 -5.44 6.12 -1.02
N VAL A 76 -4.78 4.97 -1.11
CA VAL A 76 -4.25 4.44 -2.36
C VAL A 76 -5.04 3.21 -2.77
N ASP A 77 -5.65 3.25 -3.97
CA ASP A 77 -6.25 2.07 -4.58
C ASP A 77 -5.16 1.20 -5.19
N LEU A 78 -4.82 0.10 -4.51
CA LEU A 78 -3.79 -0.83 -4.95
C LEU A 78 -4.14 -1.55 -6.25
N GLY A 79 -5.42 -1.61 -6.64
CA GLY A 79 -5.88 -2.19 -7.89
C GLY A 79 -5.39 -1.44 -9.15
N ARG A 80 -4.88 -0.23 -8.99
CA ARG A 80 -4.32 0.58 -10.09
C ARG A 80 -2.91 0.21 -10.50
N PHE A 81 -2.19 -0.56 -9.67
CA PHE A 81 -0.78 -0.90 -9.87
C PHE A 81 -0.61 -2.37 -10.24
N SER A 82 0.34 -2.67 -11.14
CA SER A 82 0.73 -4.02 -11.52
C SER A 82 1.92 -4.53 -10.71
N THR A 83 2.04 -5.85 -10.64
CA THR A 83 3.28 -6.51 -10.22
C THR A 83 4.34 -6.51 -11.32
N ASP A 84 3.95 -6.23 -12.57
CA ASP A 84 4.87 -6.18 -13.70
C ASP A 84 5.86 -5.01 -13.56
N GLY A 85 7.08 -5.24 -13.98
CA GLY A 85 8.15 -4.25 -13.87
C GLY A 85 8.63 -3.96 -12.45
N LEU A 86 8.12 -4.66 -11.42
CA LEU A 86 8.66 -4.57 -10.07
C LEU A 86 9.73 -5.63 -9.80
N ASP A 87 10.73 -5.26 -9.00
CA ASP A 87 11.75 -6.13 -8.46
C ASP A 87 11.40 -6.63 -7.06
N ALA A 88 10.79 -5.76 -6.25
CA ALA A 88 10.37 -6.09 -4.90
C ALA A 88 9.18 -5.24 -4.45
N VAL A 89 8.44 -5.77 -3.48
CA VAL A 89 7.54 -5.01 -2.61
C VAL A 89 8.04 -5.16 -1.18
N ILE A 90 8.24 -4.02 -0.50
CA ILE A 90 8.84 -4.00 0.84
C ILE A 90 7.90 -3.25 1.77
N LEU A 91 7.60 -3.85 2.92
CA LEU A 91 6.86 -3.21 4.01
C LEU A 91 7.80 -2.81 5.14
N TYR A 92 7.81 -1.55 5.51
CA TYR A 92 8.47 -1.02 6.69
C TYR A 92 7.45 -0.59 7.74
N ASN A 93 7.52 -1.18 8.93
CA ASN A 93 6.68 -0.79 10.08
C ASN A 93 7.26 0.39 10.86
N ALA A 94 8.58 0.59 10.77
CA ALA A 94 9.30 1.71 11.36
C ALA A 94 9.77 2.72 10.31
N GLN A 95 11.09 2.79 10.13
CA GLN A 95 11.75 3.61 9.12
C GLN A 95 12.49 2.69 8.15
N LYS A 96 12.61 3.12 6.90
CA LYS A 96 13.44 2.45 5.91
C LYS A 96 14.91 2.49 6.34
N ASP A 97 15.64 1.43 6.04
CA ASP A 97 17.07 1.31 6.35
C ASP A 97 17.96 2.32 5.58
N GLY A 98 17.46 2.85 4.49
CA GLY A 98 18.16 3.86 3.70
C GLY A 98 18.12 5.22 4.37
N ARG A 99 19.27 5.72 4.81
CA ARG A 99 19.41 7.04 5.45
C ARG A 99 19.27 8.20 4.45
N LEU A 100 19.34 7.92 3.15
CA LEU A 100 19.09 8.86 2.05
C LEU A 100 17.65 8.65 1.56
N GLN A 101 16.70 9.29 2.21
CA GLN A 101 15.26 9.18 1.91
C GLN A 101 14.57 10.55 1.99
N SER A 102 13.36 10.66 1.44
CA SER A 102 12.57 11.89 1.49
C SER A 102 12.09 12.17 2.91
N ALA A 103 11.86 13.44 3.24
CA ALA A 103 11.33 13.83 4.55
C ALA A 103 9.93 13.23 4.77
N LYS A 104 9.11 13.12 3.73
CA LYS A 104 7.76 12.56 3.77
C LYS A 104 7.73 11.07 4.13
N GLU A 105 8.78 10.30 3.83
CA GLU A 105 8.89 8.91 4.28
C GLU A 105 8.95 8.80 5.81
N TYR A 106 9.59 9.76 6.50
CA TYR A 106 9.63 9.80 7.97
C TYR A 106 8.26 10.06 8.61
N ALA A 107 7.33 10.71 7.90
CA ALA A 107 5.99 11.04 8.40
C ALA A 107 5.03 9.85 8.42
N SER A 108 5.25 8.82 7.61
CA SER A 108 4.32 7.67 7.47
C SER A 108 4.31 6.78 8.71
N GLY A 109 3.14 6.27 9.11
CA GLY A 109 2.99 5.30 10.20
C GLY A 109 3.60 3.94 9.85
N ALA A 110 3.35 3.49 8.61
CA ALA A 110 4.00 2.39 7.94
C ALA A 110 4.22 2.76 6.47
N ALA A 111 5.17 2.12 5.79
CA ALA A 111 5.50 2.42 4.40
C ALA A 111 5.60 1.16 3.55
N VAL A 112 4.84 1.12 2.46
CA VAL A 112 4.92 0.08 1.42
C VAL A 112 5.71 0.65 0.25
N HIS A 113 6.85 0.05 -0.07
CA HIS A 113 7.68 0.43 -1.19
C HIS A 113 7.52 -0.52 -2.36
N LEU A 114 7.09 -0.01 -3.49
CA LEU A 114 7.10 -0.68 -4.78
C LEU A 114 8.42 -0.35 -5.47
N VAL A 115 9.33 -1.31 -5.48
CA VAL A 115 10.69 -1.14 -6.04
C VAL A 115 10.68 -1.62 -7.48
N SER A 116 11.00 -0.74 -8.41
CA SER A 116 11.02 -1.07 -9.82
C SER A 116 12.24 -1.89 -10.20
N ALA A 117 12.02 -2.88 -11.05
CA ALA A 117 13.10 -3.62 -11.67
C ALA A 117 13.90 -2.69 -12.60
N MET A 118 15.21 -2.71 -12.46
CA MET A 118 16.09 -2.02 -13.40
C MET A 118 16.49 -2.96 -14.54
N PRO A 119 16.45 -2.50 -15.81
CA PRO A 119 16.89 -3.30 -16.93
C PRO A 119 18.30 -3.87 -16.74
N SER A 120 18.44 -5.16 -16.95
CA SER A 120 19.71 -5.88 -16.97
C SER A 120 19.82 -6.70 -18.24
N PHE A 121 21.01 -6.73 -18.85
CA PHE A 121 21.24 -7.38 -20.13
C PHE A 121 22.36 -8.41 -20.01
N GLU A 122 22.15 -9.58 -20.57
CA GLU A 122 23.21 -10.58 -20.72
C GLU A 122 24.30 -10.03 -21.67
N VAL A 123 25.51 -10.60 -21.55
CA VAL A 123 26.61 -10.19 -22.42
C VAL A 123 26.26 -10.39 -23.89
N GLY A 124 26.38 -9.33 -24.68
CA GLY A 124 26.04 -9.32 -26.11
C GLY A 124 24.57 -9.01 -26.42
N LYS A 125 23.64 -9.03 -25.44
CA LYS A 125 22.27 -8.61 -25.64
C LYS A 125 22.10 -7.10 -25.44
N VAL A 126 21.32 -6.47 -26.31
CA VAL A 126 20.98 -5.03 -26.24
C VAL A 126 19.49 -4.79 -26.04
N ARG A 127 18.69 -5.86 -26.03
CA ARG A 127 17.24 -5.80 -25.84
C ARG A 127 16.73 -7.03 -25.13
N ASN A 128 15.71 -6.85 -24.28
CA ASN A 128 14.86 -7.90 -23.75
C ASN A 128 13.41 -7.55 -24.09
N MET A 129 12.60 -8.54 -24.38
CA MET A 129 11.18 -8.35 -24.60
C MET A 129 10.43 -9.52 -23.99
N SER A 130 9.30 -9.24 -23.34
CA SER A 130 8.36 -10.27 -22.93
C SER A 130 6.93 -9.90 -23.31
N ALA A 131 6.16 -10.90 -23.67
CA ALA A 131 4.74 -10.77 -23.92
C ALA A 131 3.99 -11.83 -23.09
N ARG A 132 3.00 -11.39 -22.32
CA ARG A 132 2.17 -12.27 -21.49
C ARG A 132 0.71 -12.06 -21.81
N VAL A 133 -0.06 -13.15 -21.83
CA VAL A 133 -1.53 -13.10 -21.83
C VAL A 133 -2.02 -13.85 -20.60
N ARG A 134 -2.90 -13.21 -19.85
CA ARG A 134 -3.62 -13.80 -18.70
C ARG A 134 -5.11 -13.85 -19.02
N SER A 135 -5.76 -14.99 -18.73
CA SER A 135 -7.18 -15.22 -18.98
C SER A 135 -7.76 -16.22 -17.98
N GLY A 136 -9.07 -16.22 -17.80
CA GLY A 136 -9.75 -17.16 -16.91
C GLY A 136 -11.01 -16.62 -16.29
N ALA A 137 -11.17 -16.85 -15.00
CA ALA A 137 -12.34 -16.43 -14.23
C ALA A 137 -12.69 -14.95 -14.44
N PHE A 138 -13.95 -14.60 -14.23
CA PHE A 138 -14.50 -13.24 -14.38
C PHE A 138 -14.44 -12.69 -15.82
N GLY A 139 -14.34 -13.58 -16.83
CA GLY A 139 -14.15 -13.16 -18.22
C GLY A 139 -12.86 -12.36 -18.43
N THR A 140 -11.83 -12.63 -17.62
CA THR A 140 -10.57 -11.87 -17.65
C THR A 140 -9.81 -12.12 -18.94
N PHE A 141 -9.36 -11.04 -19.57
CA PHE A 141 -8.39 -11.02 -20.65
C PHE A 141 -7.40 -9.89 -20.43
N GLU A 142 -6.12 -10.21 -20.26
CA GLU A 142 -5.08 -9.25 -19.91
C GLU A 142 -3.78 -9.54 -20.66
N PRO A 143 -3.58 -8.94 -21.85
CA PRO A 143 -2.29 -8.90 -22.51
C PRO A 143 -1.37 -7.86 -21.86
N THR A 144 -0.12 -8.22 -21.66
CA THR A 144 0.96 -7.37 -21.15
C THR A 144 2.17 -7.50 -22.06
N VAL A 145 2.81 -6.38 -22.37
CA VAL A 145 4.10 -6.35 -23.11
C VAL A 145 5.10 -5.53 -22.31
N GLU A 146 6.28 -6.07 -22.13
CA GLU A 146 7.44 -5.41 -21.55
C GLU A 146 8.56 -5.38 -22.58
N TYR A 147 9.16 -4.22 -22.78
CA TYR A 147 10.29 -4.03 -23.69
C TYR A 147 11.40 -3.24 -22.98
N GLU A 148 12.61 -3.78 -23.01
CA GLU A 148 13.80 -3.16 -22.46
C GLU A 148 14.86 -3.00 -23.56
N ARG A 149 15.57 -1.87 -23.55
CA ARG A 149 16.64 -1.59 -24.50
C ARG A 149 17.83 -0.95 -23.82
N LYS A 150 19.00 -1.51 -24.07
CA LYS A 150 20.29 -0.90 -23.77
C LYS A 150 20.59 0.12 -24.86
N LEU A 151 20.62 1.41 -24.52
CA LEU A 151 20.94 2.49 -25.46
C LEU A 151 22.43 2.75 -25.49
N SER A 152 23.11 2.55 -24.36
CA SER A 152 24.56 2.60 -24.19
C SER A 152 24.95 1.82 -22.93
N ASP A 153 26.25 1.73 -22.61
CA ASP A 153 26.70 1.10 -21.36
C ASP A 153 26.14 1.80 -20.10
N LYS A 154 25.78 3.06 -20.21
CA LYS A 154 25.25 3.87 -19.11
C LYS A 154 23.75 4.09 -19.17
N ASN A 155 23.11 3.90 -20.33
CA ASN A 155 21.72 4.28 -20.55
C ASN A 155 20.86 3.09 -20.95
N SER A 156 19.68 3.00 -20.35
CA SER A 156 18.68 2.00 -20.73
C SER A 156 17.27 2.58 -20.68
N LEU A 157 16.38 1.99 -21.48
CA LEU A 157 14.97 2.32 -21.56
C LEU A 157 14.15 1.07 -21.23
N ARG A 158 13.03 1.25 -20.52
CA ARG A 158 12.01 0.23 -20.33
C ARG A 158 10.65 0.81 -20.67
N LEU A 159 9.83 0.03 -21.38
CA LEU A 159 8.43 0.31 -21.68
C LEU A 159 7.59 -0.87 -21.25
N ILE A 160 6.48 -0.62 -20.55
CA ILE A 160 5.49 -1.62 -20.16
C ILE A 160 4.12 -1.12 -20.59
N GLY A 161 3.32 -1.99 -21.19
CA GLY A 161 1.93 -1.72 -21.50
C GLY A 161 1.07 -2.91 -21.19
N ASP A 162 -0.07 -2.69 -20.56
CA ASP A 162 -1.09 -3.72 -20.35
C ASP A 162 -2.50 -3.19 -20.58
N TYR A 163 -3.37 -4.07 -20.97
CA TYR A 163 -4.79 -3.85 -21.06
C TYR A 163 -5.52 -4.95 -20.29
N LEU A 164 -6.47 -4.57 -19.43
CA LEU A 164 -7.30 -5.53 -18.69
C LEU A 164 -8.76 -5.33 -19.09
N TYR A 165 -9.37 -6.41 -19.54
CA TYR A 165 -10.82 -6.54 -19.65
C TYR A 165 -11.29 -7.64 -18.71
N ALA A 166 -12.39 -7.39 -17.99
CA ALA A 166 -13.10 -8.40 -17.22
C ALA A 166 -14.59 -8.06 -17.20
N ASP A 167 -15.47 -9.05 -17.35
CA ASP A 167 -16.90 -8.87 -17.09
C ASP A 167 -17.18 -8.85 -15.57
N GLY A 168 -16.25 -9.37 -14.79
CA GLY A 168 -16.22 -9.30 -13.33
C GLY A 168 -17.27 -10.15 -12.63
N ARG A 169 -18.11 -10.89 -13.36
CA ARG A 169 -19.24 -11.66 -12.80
C ARG A 169 -18.74 -12.87 -12.02
N TYR A 170 -19.36 -13.10 -10.85
CA TYR A 170 -19.11 -14.31 -10.03
C TYR A 170 -20.33 -14.69 -9.23
N HIS A 171 -20.40 -15.97 -8.84
CA HIS A 171 -21.46 -16.49 -8.00
C HIS A 171 -21.15 -16.21 -6.53
N PHE A 172 -22.19 -15.93 -5.76
CA PHE A 172 -22.12 -15.78 -4.32
C PHE A 172 -23.41 -16.28 -3.68
N ARG A 173 -23.39 -16.62 -2.40
CA ARG A 173 -24.54 -17.09 -1.66
C ARG A 173 -25.18 -15.99 -0.82
N ILE A 174 -26.52 -15.94 -0.83
CA ILE A 174 -27.33 -15.22 0.14
C ILE A 174 -28.34 -16.22 0.69
N PHE A 175 -28.26 -16.53 1.98
CA PHE A 175 -29.03 -17.62 2.59
C PHE A 175 -28.88 -18.91 1.76
N ASP A 176 -29.99 -19.51 1.33
CA ASP A 176 -30.03 -20.75 0.56
C ASP A 176 -30.00 -20.53 -0.96
N SER A 177 -29.82 -19.30 -1.42
CA SER A 177 -29.85 -18.96 -2.85
C SER A 177 -28.48 -18.58 -3.37
N THR A 178 -28.11 -19.12 -4.51
CA THR A 178 -26.93 -18.71 -5.27
C THR A 178 -27.34 -17.61 -6.25
N MET A 179 -26.64 -16.49 -6.20
CA MET A 179 -26.87 -15.34 -7.08
C MET A 179 -25.60 -14.98 -7.84
N VAL A 180 -25.74 -14.21 -8.92
CA VAL A 180 -24.62 -13.71 -9.71
C VAL A 180 -24.41 -12.24 -9.39
N ARG A 181 -23.18 -11.89 -8.97
CA ARG A 181 -22.77 -10.49 -8.78
C ARG A 181 -22.69 -9.81 -10.14
N GLN A 182 -23.40 -8.71 -10.29
CA GLN A 182 -23.48 -7.91 -11.52
C GLN A 182 -22.87 -6.53 -11.31
N ASN A 183 -22.69 -5.77 -12.38
CA ASN A 183 -22.08 -4.43 -12.38
C ASN A 183 -20.68 -4.43 -11.75
N THR A 184 -19.88 -5.44 -12.10
CA THR A 184 -18.52 -5.68 -11.59
C THR A 184 -17.49 -5.61 -12.72
N ASP A 185 -17.92 -5.25 -13.92
CA ASP A 185 -17.07 -5.16 -15.10
C ASP A 185 -15.96 -4.13 -14.93
N LEU A 186 -14.81 -4.44 -15.48
CA LEU A 186 -13.63 -3.60 -15.46
C LEU A 186 -12.97 -3.58 -16.84
N ARG A 187 -12.63 -2.38 -17.30
CA ARG A 187 -11.70 -2.17 -18.40
C ARG A 187 -10.64 -1.19 -17.95
N SER A 188 -9.39 -1.55 -18.09
CA SER A 188 -8.30 -0.62 -17.81
C SER A 188 -7.18 -0.75 -18.82
N PHE A 189 -6.49 0.35 -19.02
CA PHE A 189 -5.29 0.45 -19.82
C PHE A 189 -4.20 1.14 -18.99
N ARG A 190 -2.99 0.60 -19.04
CA ARG A 190 -1.85 1.14 -18.33
C ARG A 190 -0.63 1.15 -19.25
N VAL A 191 0.11 2.23 -19.19
CA VAL A 191 1.40 2.34 -19.88
C VAL A 191 2.42 3.01 -18.98
N GLU A 192 3.63 2.51 -19.01
CA GLU A 192 4.78 3.04 -18.27
C GLU A 192 5.98 3.12 -19.21
N GLY A 193 6.69 4.25 -19.15
CA GLY A 193 8.00 4.43 -19.78
C GLY A 193 9.02 4.87 -18.72
N SER A 194 10.16 4.21 -18.66
CA SER A 194 11.24 4.52 -17.72
C SER A 194 12.60 4.60 -18.42
N PHE A 195 13.30 5.70 -18.20
CA PHE A 195 14.69 5.89 -18.65
C PHE A 195 15.62 5.85 -17.46
N TYR A 196 16.74 5.16 -17.59
CA TYR A 196 17.76 4.98 -16.57
C TYR A 196 19.13 5.40 -17.09
N HIS A 197 19.84 6.19 -16.29
CA HIS A 197 21.24 6.51 -16.50
C HIS A 197 22.09 6.07 -15.31
N ARG A 198 23.18 5.36 -15.57
CA ARG A 198 24.16 4.91 -14.56
C ARG A 198 25.55 5.37 -14.97
N GLY A 199 26.02 6.44 -14.35
CA GLY A 199 27.35 6.98 -14.59
C GLY A 199 27.99 7.40 -13.26
N SER A 200 28.64 8.56 -13.23
CA SER A 200 29.10 9.23 -12.00
C SER A 200 27.92 9.70 -11.13
N SER A 201 26.76 9.82 -11.73
CA SER A 201 25.47 10.03 -11.07
C SER A 201 24.46 9.03 -11.60
N TYR A 202 23.40 8.80 -10.82
CA TYR A 202 22.24 8.00 -11.22
C TYR A 202 21.09 8.91 -11.59
N TRP A 203 20.39 8.62 -12.69
CA TRP A 203 19.16 9.29 -13.12
C TRP A 203 18.09 8.25 -13.44
N ASN A 204 16.88 8.54 -13.01
CA ASN A 204 15.70 7.80 -13.43
C ASN A 204 14.60 8.81 -13.79
N LEU A 205 14.05 8.69 -14.99
CA LEU A 205 12.87 9.41 -15.43
C LEU A 205 11.79 8.38 -15.70
N ARG A 206 10.57 8.61 -15.21
CA ARG A 206 9.42 7.73 -15.41
C ARG A 206 8.19 8.53 -15.74
N ALA A 207 7.47 8.10 -16.78
CA ALA A 207 6.12 8.51 -17.10
C ALA A 207 5.18 7.31 -16.94
N TRP A 208 4.03 7.51 -16.34
CA TRP A 208 3.02 6.48 -16.12
C TRP A 208 1.64 7.05 -16.39
N TYR A 209 0.79 6.26 -17.03
CA TYR A 209 -0.60 6.59 -17.31
C TYR A 209 -1.50 5.39 -17.06
N TYR A 210 -2.66 5.64 -16.47
CA TYR A 210 -3.72 4.68 -16.20
C TYR A 210 -5.08 5.25 -16.56
N ASP A 211 -5.89 4.49 -17.29
CA ASP A 211 -7.29 4.79 -17.61
C ASP A 211 -8.14 3.58 -17.24
N SER A 212 -9.24 3.78 -16.52
CA SER A 212 -10.16 2.70 -16.20
C SER A 212 -11.61 3.13 -16.23
N LYS A 213 -12.47 2.15 -16.55
CA LYS A 213 -13.93 2.23 -16.44
C LYS A 213 -14.39 0.98 -15.72
N ARG A 214 -15.14 1.14 -14.62
CA ARG A 214 -15.61 0.03 -13.83
C ARG A 214 -17.03 0.21 -13.31
N GLY A 215 -17.73 -0.91 -13.14
CA GLY A 215 -18.95 -0.98 -12.38
C GLY A 215 -18.67 -1.00 -10.89
N LEU A 216 -19.54 -0.41 -10.11
CA LEU A 216 -19.52 -0.44 -8.65
C LEU A 216 -20.83 -1.08 -8.19
N PRO A 217 -20.81 -2.37 -7.80
CA PRO A 217 -22.04 -3.11 -7.52
C PRO A 217 -22.74 -2.69 -6.21
N GLY A 218 -22.06 -1.92 -5.35
CA GLY A 218 -22.57 -1.52 -4.05
C GLY A 218 -22.77 -2.70 -3.06
N PRO A 219 -23.31 -2.47 -1.86
CA PRO A 219 -23.59 -3.52 -0.90
C PRO A 219 -24.81 -4.36 -1.34
N VAL A 220 -24.82 -5.63 -0.96
CA VAL A 220 -25.96 -6.53 -1.13
C VAL A 220 -26.89 -6.35 0.05
N ILE A 221 -28.02 -5.68 -0.16
CA ILE A 221 -29.03 -5.47 0.87
C ILE A 221 -30.08 -6.57 0.77
N ARG A 222 -30.07 -7.49 1.73
CA ARG A 222 -30.94 -8.67 1.93
C ARG A 222 -32.23 -8.62 1.09
N ARG A 223 -32.28 -9.34 -0.04
CA ARG A 223 -33.43 -9.49 -0.96
C ARG A 223 -33.98 -8.18 -1.57
N LEU A 224 -33.62 -7.00 -1.07
CA LEU A 224 -34.11 -5.72 -1.55
C LEU A 224 -33.29 -5.20 -2.71
N LYS A 225 -31.95 -5.34 -2.63
CA LYS A 225 -31.03 -4.81 -3.65
C LYS A 225 -29.77 -5.65 -3.72
N VAL A 226 -29.52 -6.25 -4.88
CA VAL A 226 -28.37 -7.14 -5.11
C VAL A 226 -27.21 -6.39 -5.78
N THR A 227 -27.50 -5.30 -6.46
CA THR A 227 -26.52 -4.48 -7.17
C THR A 227 -27.01 -3.04 -7.30
N THR A 228 -26.07 -2.09 -7.42
CA THR A 228 -26.34 -0.71 -7.83
C THR A 228 -25.96 -0.51 -9.29
N ALA A 229 -26.35 0.61 -9.89
CA ALA A 229 -25.98 0.99 -11.23
C ALA A 229 -24.85 2.03 -11.25
N ASP A 230 -24.06 2.09 -10.19
CA ASP A 230 -22.97 3.04 -10.04
C ASP A 230 -21.79 2.68 -10.95
N ARG A 231 -21.21 3.70 -11.54
CA ARG A 231 -20.07 3.58 -12.46
C ARG A 231 -18.96 4.54 -12.03
N GLN A 232 -17.72 4.11 -12.16
CA GLN A 232 -16.56 4.95 -11.94
C GLN A 232 -15.64 4.93 -13.16
N MET A 233 -15.10 6.09 -13.48
CA MET A 233 -14.04 6.27 -14.47
C MET A 233 -12.88 6.98 -13.78
N ASP A 234 -11.68 6.43 -13.92
CA ASP A 234 -10.46 7.04 -13.41
C ASP A 234 -9.47 7.25 -14.55
N LYS A 235 -8.75 8.38 -14.52
CA LYS A 235 -7.59 8.65 -15.38
C LYS A 235 -6.51 9.28 -14.52
N ASP A 236 -5.43 8.56 -14.38
CA ASP A 236 -4.32 8.99 -13.56
C ASP A 236 -3.05 9.06 -14.41
N ALA A 237 -2.24 10.07 -14.18
CA ALA A 237 -0.96 10.22 -14.84
C ALA A 237 0.07 10.78 -13.87
N PHE A 238 1.32 10.35 -14.00
CA PHE A 238 2.41 11.05 -13.35
C PHE A 238 3.68 11.03 -14.21
N LEU A 239 4.45 12.08 -14.03
CA LEU A 239 5.83 12.18 -14.49
C LEU A 239 6.71 12.39 -13.26
N GLN A 240 7.72 11.53 -13.09
CA GLN A 240 8.67 11.64 -11.99
C GLN A 240 10.11 11.53 -12.48
N GLY A 241 10.99 12.26 -11.80
CA GLY A 241 12.43 12.19 -12.01
C GLY A 241 13.15 12.05 -10.69
N LYS A 242 14.20 11.22 -10.67
CA LYS A 242 15.10 11.06 -9.53
C LYS A 242 16.52 11.19 -10.00
N TRP A 243 17.32 11.90 -9.23
CA TRP A 243 18.75 12.02 -9.40
C TRP A 243 19.44 11.67 -8.08
N SER A 244 20.57 10.98 -8.14
CA SER A 244 21.46 10.83 -6.98
C SER A 244 22.91 10.81 -7.40
N LYS A 245 23.76 11.31 -6.52
CA LYS A 245 25.20 11.38 -6.74
C LYS A 245 25.93 11.22 -5.42
N ARG A 246 26.97 10.38 -5.45
CA ARG A 246 27.97 10.34 -4.40
C ARG A 246 29.06 11.36 -4.74
N TYR A 247 29.28 12.31 -3.83
CA TYR A 247 30.37 13.25 -3.90
C TYR A 247 31.61 12.62 -3.26
N GLY A 248 32.78 13.16 -3.51
CA GLY A 248 34.02 12.69 -2.89
C GLY A 248 33.97 12.79 -1.35
N ASP A 249 34.95 12.20 -0.70
CA ASP A 249 35.04 12.23 0.75
C ASP A 249 35.50 13.62 1.23
N LEU A 250 34.81 14.17 2.22
CA LEU A 250 35.17 15.38 2.95
C LEU A 250 35.98 14.94 4.20
N GLY A 251 37.28 14.78 4.05
CA GLY A 251 38.08 14.11 5.05
C GLY A 251 37.67 12.64 5.20
N ASN A 252 37.25 12.23 6.39
CA ASN A 252 36.79 10.86 6.66
C ASN A 252 35.27 10.67 6.45
N TRP A 253 34.55 11.66 5.92
CA TRP A 253 33.10 11.63 5.72
C TRP A 253 32.76 11.51 4.23
N GLY A 254 32.08 10.43 3.86
CA GLY A 254 31.44 10.33 2.55
C GLY A 254 30.20 11.22 2.48
N SER A 255 29.95 11.76 1.30
CA SER A 255 28.82 12.67 1.03
C SER A 255 28.01 12.15 -0.15
N GLU A 256 26.70 12.05 0.03
CA GLU A 256 25.75 11.60 -1.01
C GLU A 256 24.50 12.48 -1.01
N GLY A 257 24.08 12.94 -2.19
CA GLY A 257 22.87 13.72 -2.38
C GLY A 257 21.88 13.03 -3.32
N SER A 258 20.60 13.23 -3.07
CA SER A 258 19.51 12.80 -3.93
C SER A 258 18.47 13.91 -4.06
N ALA A 259 18.02 14.15 -5.28
CA ALA A 259 16.90 15.04 -5.58
C ALA A 259 15.86 14.27 -6.39
N ALA A 260 14.59 14.51 -6.12
CA ALA A 260 13.53 13.96 -6.93
C ALA A 260 12.35 14.92 -7.06
N GLY A 261 11.61 14.80 -8.16
CA GLY A 261 10.41 15.57 -8.41
C GLY A 261 9.35 14.71 -9.05
N LYS A 262 8.09 15.03 -8.79
CA LYS A 262 6.93 14.34 -9.34
C LYS A 262 5.79 15.33 -9.60
N TYR A 263 5.22 15.23 -10.77
CA TYR A 263 3.92 15.84 -11.05
C TYR A 263 2.89 14.75 -11.28
N SER A 264 1.73 14.87 -10.63
CA SER A 264 0.64 13.89 -10.75
C SER A 264 -0.67 14.58 -11.09
N PHE A 265 -1.43 13.95 -11.96
CA PHE A 265 -2.80 14.33 -12.30
C PHE A 265 -3.72 13.14 -12.01
N TYR A 266 -4.83 13.40 -11.33
CA TYR A 266 -5.87 12.42 -11.04
C TYR A 266 -7.21 12.96 -11.50
N TYR A 267 -7.94 12.13 -12.24
CA TYR A 267 -9.30 12.39 -12.66
C TYR A 267 -10.19 11.25 -12.24
N THR A 268 -11.26 11.54 -11.52
CA THR A 268 -12.28 10.55 -11.15
C THR A 268 -13.66 11.11 -11.52
N ARG A 269 -14.47 10.31 -12.22
CA ARG A 269 -15.89 10.57 -12.43
C ARG A 269 -16.69 9.44 -11.83
N TYR A 270 -17.57 9.78 -10.88
CA TYR A 270 -18.53 8.86 -10.27
C TYR A 270 -19.93 9.19 -10.79
N ARG A 271 -20.65 8.16 -11.24
CA ARG A 271 -21.95 8.35 -11.85
C ARG A 271 -22.92 7.25 -11.43
N THR A 272 -24.16 7.64 -11.04
CA THR A 272 -25.29 6.75 -10.82
C THR A 272 -26.30 6.92 -11.95
N ASP A 273 -26.80 5.82 -12.52
CA ASP A 273 -27.82 5.80 -13.55
C ASP A 273 -29.19 5.48 -12.92
N PRO A 274 -30.06 6.48 -12.69
CA PRO A 274 -31.35 6.27 -12.02
C PRO A 274 -32.34 5.45 -12.85
N PHE A 275 -32.16 5.33 -14.17
CA PHE A 275 -32.98 4.47 -15.02
C PHE A 275 -32.67 2.98 -14.79
N LYS A 276 -31.44 2.66 -14.42
CA LYS A 276 -30.99 1.30 -14.12
C LYS A 276 -31.07 0.96 -12.64
N ASP A 277 -31.23 1.97 -11.78
CA ASP A 277 -31.33 1.86 -10.35
C ASP A 277 -32.49 2.73 -9.84
N PRO A 278 -33.74 2.27 -9.98
CA PRO A 278 -34.93 3.02 -9.58
C PRO A 278 -34.86 3.39 -8.10
N GLY A 279 -35.06 4.67 -7.79
CA GLY A 279 -34.96 5.22 -6.45
C GLY A 279 -33.58 5.73 -6.03
N ALA A 280 -32.55 5.53 -6.84
CA ALA A 280 -31.26 6.17 -6.65
C ALA A 280 -31.32 7.65 -7.07
N LEU A 281 -30.62 8.51 -6.32
CA LEU A 281 -30.43 9.91 -6.72
C LEU A 281 -29.51 9.97 -7.93
N PRO A 282 -29.79 10.82 -8.94
CA PRO A 282 -28.90 11.03 -10.06
C PRO A 282 -27.62 11.72 -9.58
N ILE A 283 -26.50 11.03 -9.70
CA ILE A 283 -25.17 11.56 -9.34
C ILE A 283 -24.30 11.56 -10.59
N ASP A 284 -23.59 12.65 -10.84
CA ASP A 284 -22.54 12.75 -11.85
C ASP A 284 -21.44 13.69 -11.34
N ASN A 285 -20.61 13.15 -10.44
CA ASN A 285 -19.57 13.89 -9.77
C ASN A 285 -18.23 13.69 -10.48
N THR A 286 -17.53 14.79 -10.71
CA THR A 286 -16.21 14.83 -11.34
C THR A 286 -15.23 15.50 -10.42
N TYR A 287 -14.07 14.86 -10.25
CA TYR A 287 -12.95 15.36 -9.44
C TYR A 287 -11.71 15.42 -10.31
N ARG A 288 -10.96 16.52 -10.22
CA ARG A 288 -9.65 16.70 -10.86
C ARG A 288 -8.67 17.17 -9.82
N GLN A 289 -7.58 16.46 -9.68
CA GLN A 289 -6.55 16.83 -8.72
C GLN A 289 -5.20 16.94 -9.41
N HIS A 290 -4.43 17.96 -9.01
CA HIS A 290 -3.08 18.22 -9.44
C HIS A 290 -2.16 18.23 -8.23
N ASN A 291 -1.06 17.51 -8.30
CA ASN A 291 -0.03 17.49 -7.26
C ASN A 291 1.33 17.72 -7.90
N ALA A 292 2.08 18.68 -7.39
CA ALA A 292 3.49 18.89 -7.71
C ALA A 292 4.32 18.70 -6.44
N TYR A 293 5.28 17.77 -6.50
CA TYR A 293 6.11 17.39 -5.35
C TYR A 293 7.59 17.46 -5.71
N GLY A 294 8.40 17.96 -4.79
CA GLY A 294 9.85 17.99 -4.88
C GLY A 294 10.49 17.58 -3.56
N THR A 295 11.61 16.88 -3.63
CA THR A 295 12.41 16.46 -2.48
C THR A 295 13.89 16.61 -2.76
N TYR A 296 14.64 17.03 -1.74
CA TYR A 296 16.10 16.95 -1.69
C TYR A 296 16.53 16.29 -0.40
N SER A 297 17.43 15.34 -0.48
CA SER A 297 18.05 14.72 0.69
C SER A 297 19.56 14.66 0.55
N HIS A 298 20.26 14.81 1.66
CA HIS A 298 21.72 14.74 1.73
C HIS A 298 22.16 13.91 2.92
N LEU A 299 23.13 13.02 2.68
CA LEU A 299 23.68 12.12 3.68
C LEU A 299 25.17 12.32 3.83
N PHE A 300 25.63 12.57 5.04
CA PHE A 300 27.04 12.51 5.44
C PHE A 300 27.28 11.27 6.28
N SER A 301 28.32 10.51 6.00
CA SER A 301 28.62 9.28 6.75
C SER A 301 30.11 8.96 6.78
N ASN A 302 30.58 8.44 7.90
CA ASN A 302 31.97 7.98 8.06
C ASN A 302 32.09 6.49 8.37
N GLY A 303 31.06 5.70 8.05
CA GLY A 303 30.99 4.27 8.34
C GLY A 303 30.35 3.95 9.69
N LYS A 304 30.63 4.69 10.76
CA LYS A 304 30.02 4.51 12.08
C LYS A 304 28.91 5.51 12.36
N TYR A 305 29.11 6.78 12.03
CA TYR A 305 28.15 7.84 12.24
C TYR A 305 27.58 8.33 10.91
N SER A 306 26.34 8.75 10.92
CA SER A 306 25.74 9.41 9.76
C SER A 306 24.79 10.52 10.18
N ILE A 307 24.73 11.55 9.36
CA ILE A 307 23.83 12.69 9.46
C ILE A 307 23.09 12.80 8.15
N GLY A 308 21.77 12.70 8.19
CA GLY A 308 20.89 12.88 7.03
C GLY A 308 20.08 14.16 7.18
N LEU A 309 19.93 14.88 6.10
CA LEU A 309 19.05 16.03 5.96
C LEU A 309 18.08 15.77 4.83
N ALA A 310 16.80 16.05 5.00
CA ALA A 310 15.83 15.95 3.92
C ALA A 310 14.82 17.09 4.00
N GLN A 311 14.47 17.63 2.85
CA GLN A 311 13.48 18.68 2.71
C GLN A 311 12.56 18.35 1.53
N ASP A 312 11.25 18.42 1.77
CA ASP A 312 10.22 18.15 0.77
C ASP A 312 9.26 19.33 0.70
N ALA A 313 8.70 19.55 -0.49
CA ALA A 313 7.61 20.47 -0.71
C ALA A 313 6.57 19.84 -1.65
N GLU A 314 5.30 20.05 -1.36
CA GLU A 314 4.19 19.58 -2.19
C GLU A 314 3.13 20.66 -2.31
N PHE A 315 2.68 20.89 -3.54
CA PHE A 315 1.50 21.69 -3.83
C PHE A 315 0.39 20.80 -4.38
N SER A 316 -0.79 20.87 -3.77
CA SER A 316 -1.98 20.10 -4.17
C SER A 316 -3.15 21.04 -4.46
N TYR A 317 -3.91 20.73 -5.52
CA TYR A 317 -5.13 21.44 -5.89
C TYR A 317 -6.23 20.44 -6.27
N LEU A 318 -7.45 20.65 -5.77
CA LEU A 318 -8.62 19.83 -6.08
C LEU A 318 -9.73 20.68 -6.70
N ASP A 319 -10.20 20.27 -7.89
CA ASP A 319 -11.38 20.80 -8.58
C ASP A 319 -12.49 19.75 -8.57
N ALA A 320 -13.73 20.15 -8.33
CA ALA A 320 -14.91 19.30 -8.44
C ALA A 320 -16.13 20.09 -8.94
N ASN A 321 -17.08 19.38 -9.56
CA ASN A 321 -18.34 19.95 -10.03
C ASN A 321 -19.46 19.91 -8.96
N LEU A 322 -19.09 19.73 -7.69
CA LEU A 322 -20.03 19.69 -6.58
C LEU A 322 -20.59 21.09 -6.31
N ARG A 323 -21.87 21.14 -5.94
CA ARG A 323 -22.49 22.37 -5.43
C ARG A 323 -21.80 22.80 -4.12
N ASP A 324 -21.54 24.09 -4.00
CA ASP A 324 -20.92 24.70 -2.80
C ASP A 324 -19.55 24.05 -2.43
N PHE A 325 -18.78 23.60 -3.44
CA PHE A 325 -17.45 23.07 -3.25
C PHE A 325 -16.46 24.18 -2.88
N ALA A 326 -15.37 23.82 -2.20
CA ALA A 326 -14.42 24.77 -1.64
C ALA A 326 -13.15 25.02 -2.49
N TRP A 327 -12.95 24.24 -3.58
CA TRP A 327 -11.74 24.29 -4.44
C TRP A 327 -10.43 24.45 -3.68
N PRO A 328 -10.10 23.52 -2.75
CA PRO A 328 -8.96 23.67 -1.87
C PRO A 328 -7.63 23.60 -2.61
N LYS A 329 -6.67 24.38 -2.10
CA LYS A 329 -5.26 24.35 -2.46
C LYS A 329 -4.46 24.16 -1.17
N ARG A 330 -3.42 23.33 -1.21
CA ARG A 330 -2.54 23.08 -0.07
C ARG A 330 -1.09 23.18 -0.50
N LEU A 331 -0.29 23.95 0.24
CA LEU A 331 1.16 23.87 0.22
C LEU A 331 1.60 23.15 1.50
N SER A 332 2.34 22.06 1.36
CA SER A 332 2.91 21.35 2.49
C SER A 332 4.41 21.28 2.37
N THR A 333 5.13 21.40 3.50
CA THR A 333 6.57 21.16 3.58
C THR A 333 6.87 20.18 4.70
N TRP A 334 7.94 19.43 4.52
CA TRP A 334 8.49 18.50 5.50
C TRP A 334 9.99 18.73 5.57
N ASP A 335 10.51 18.92 6.78
CA ASP A 335 11.93 19.10 7.06
C ASP A 335 12.36 18.01 8.05
N ALA A 336 13.33 17.19 7.68
CA ALA A 336 13.78 16.08 8.50
C ALA A 336 15.29 16.13 8.72
N VAL A 337 15.69 15.83 9.96
CA VAL A 337 17.08 15.61 10.35
C VAL A 337 17.18 14.23 10.98
N SER A 338 18.17 13.46 10.53
CA SER A 338 18.44 12.11 10.97
C SER A 338 19.86 12.00 11.49
N PHE A 339 20.02 11.42 12.68
CA PHE A 339 21.32 11.07 13.27
C PHE A 339 21.34 9.57 13.48
N ALA A 340 22.38 8.88 13.01
CA ALA A 340 22.49 7.48 13.26
C ALA A 340 23.92 7.08 13.62
N VAL A 341 23.99 6.04 14.47
CA VAL A 341 25.21 5.32 14.79
C VAL A 341 25.00 3.85 14.48
N ALA A 342 25.96 3.23 13.81
CA ALA A 342 25.96 1.81 13.54
C ALA A 342 27.35 1.24 13.77
N ASP A 343 27.40 0.14 14.51
CA ASP A 343 28.57 -0.66 14.78
C ASP A 343 28.22 -2.12 14.44
N GLU A 344 29.14 -3.05 14.59
CA GLU A 344 28.92 -4.48 14.31
C GLU A 344 27.73 -5.06 15.08
N ARG A 345 27.50 -4.61 16.31
CA ARG A 345 26.46 -5.15 17.21
C ARG A 345 25.32 -4.18 17.51
N LEU A 346 25.56 -2.88 17.44
CA LEU A 346 24.61 -1.87 17.87
C LEU A 346 24.31 -0.92 16.71
N SER A 347 23.05 -0.63 16.52
CA SER A 347 22.59 0.43 15.63
C SER A 347 21.52 1.28 16.31
N MET A 348 21.60 2.59 16.18
CA MET A 348 20.59 3.52 16.68
C MET A 348 20.37 4.63 15.65
N SER A 349 19.12 5.08 15.51
CA SER A 349 18.80 6.24 14.69
C SER A 349 17.76 7.11 15.38
N LEU A 350 18.08 8.39 15.54
CA LEU A 350 17.17 9.43 15.97
C LEU A 350 16.77 10.26 14.76
N ASN A 351 15.47 10.38 14.50
CA ASN A 351 14.95 11.19 13.41
C ASN A 351 13.98 12.23 13.98
N LEU A 352 14.12 13.45 13.54
CA LEU A 352 13.29 14.59 13.91
C LEU A 352 12.66 15.14 12.63
N LEU A 353 11.33 15.21 12.59
CA LEU A 353 10.59 15.73 11.46
C LEU A 353 9.70 16.88 11.92
N TYR A 354 9.76 17.98 11.21
CA TYR A 354 8.79 19.06 11.26
C TYR A 354 7.99 19.09 9.95
N ALA A 355 6.67 19.21 10.06
CA ALA A 355 5.80 19.32 8.92
C ALA A 355 4.88 20.53 9.07
N PHE A 356 4.67 21.22 7.98
CA PHE A 356 3.82 22.41 7.87
C PHE A 356 2.89 22.26 6.68
N ALA A 357 1.64 22.71 6.81
CA ALA A 357 0.69 22.79 5.72
C ALA A 357 -0.12 24.08 5.82
N ALA A 358 -0.24 24.77 4.71
CA ALA A 358 -1.12 25.92 4.54
C ALA A 358 -2.18 25.59 3.49
N ASP A 359 -3.44 25.74 3.88
CA ASP A 359 -4.60 25.53 3.02
C ASP A 359 -5.22 26.86 2.64
N TRP A 360 -5.65 26.97 1.38
CA TRP A 360 -6.47 28.08 0.89
C TRP A 360 -7.71 27.49 0.21
N PHE A 361 -8.87 28.02 0.53
CA PHE A 361 -10.13 27.56 -0.02
C PHE A 361 -11.12 28.69 -0.28
N SER A 362 -12.08 28.49 -1.18
CA SER A 362 -13.04 29.49 -1.58
C SER A 362 -14.33 28.86 -2.06
N ASN A 363 -15.46 29.45 -1.74
CA ASN A 363 -16.78 28.99 -2.20
C ASN A 363 -17.08 29.40 -3.65
N ASN A 364 -16.18 30.12 -4.34
CA ASN A 364 -16.32 30.51 -5.73
C ASN A 364 -15.18 29.97 -6.58
N LYS A 365 -15.49 29.28 -7.66
CA LYS A 365 -14.51 28.78 -8.62
C LYS A 365 -13.69 29.94 -9.20
N GLY A 366 -12.36 29.90 -9.00
CA GLY A 366 -11.44 30.97 -9.41
C GLY A 366 -11.35 32.15 -8.44
N GLY A 367 -12.11 32.20 -7.34
CA GLY A 367 -11.99 33.19 -6.28
C GLY A 367 -10.68 33.00 -5.51
N PHE A 368 -9.87 34.07 -5.42
CA PHE A 368 -8.83 34.14 -4.42
C PHE A 368 -9.48 34.52 -3.10
N LYS A 369 -9.60 33.64 -2.24
CA LYS A 369 -9.97 33.90 -0.97
C LYS A 369 -10.24 32.91 -0.25
N LYS A 370 -10.45 32.98 0.76
CA LYS A 370 -10.57 33.91 1.81
C LYS A 370 -10.38 33.28 3.15
N ASP A 371 -10.42 31.94 3.26
CA ASP A 371 -10.06 31.31 4.49
C ASP A 371 -8.79 30.52 4.25
N SER A 372 -7.83 30.75 5.07
CA SER A 372 -6.56 30.04 5.09
C SER A 372 -6.42 29.40 6.46
N GLU A 373 -6.05 28.16 6.47
CA GLU A 373 -5.76 27.40 7.68
C GLU A 373 -4.32 26.93 7.64
N ILE A 374 -3.63 27.09 8.76
CA ILE A 374 -2.24 26.64 8.91
C ILE A 374 -2.21 25.52 9.94
N ARG A 375 -1.57 24.42 9.60
CA ARG A 375 -1.36 23.27 10.47
C ARG A 375 0.10 22.87 10.48
N SER A 376 0.62 22.54 11.64
CA SER A 376 1.98 22.02 11.75
C SER A 376 2.06 20.93 12.81
N PHE A 377 3.06 20.10 12.70
CA PHE A 377 3.36 19.10 13.70
C PHE A 377 4.84 18.74 13.75
N PHE A 378 5.25 18.22 14.89
CA PHE A 378 6.59 17.71 15.11
C PHE A 378 6.54 16.23 15.51
N THR A 379 7.36 15.40 14.85
CA THR A 379 7.38 13.96 15.07
C THR A 379 8.81 13.46 15.29
N PRO A 380 9.17 13.14 16.53
CA PRO A 380 10.41 12.42 16.82
C PRO A 380 10.24 10.91 16.60
N SER A 381 11.31 10.24 16.18
CA SER A 381 11.39 8.78 16.19
C SER A 381 12.78 8.30 16.59
N LEU A 382 12.82 7.27 17.40
CA LEU A 382 14.04 6.58 17.82
C LEU A 382 13.92 5.12 17.42
N THR A 383 14.89 4.61 16.68
CA THR A 383 15.00 3.17 16.37
C THR A 383 16.29 2.64 16.95
N PHE A 384 16.29 1.39 17.37
CA PHE A 384 17.47 0.69 17.82
C PHE A 384 17.50 -0.74 17.31
N GLY A 385 18.70 -1.29 17.15
CA GLY A 385 18.96 -2.68 16.82
C GLY A 385 20.19 -3.15 17.58
N PHE A 386 20.13 -4.37 18.12
CA PHE A 386 21.21 -4.99 18.85
C PHE A 386 21.36 -6.45 18.42
N SER A 387 22.56 -6.83 17.98
CA SER A 387 22.91 -8.19 17.61
C SER A 387 23.94 -8.73 18.60
N PRO A 388 23.51 -9.43 19.68
CA PRO A 388 24.44 -9.97 20.68
C PRO A 388 25.39 -10.99 20.09
N ASP A 389 24.95 -11.75 19.10
CA ASP A 389 25.69 -12.76 18.36
C ASP A 389 25.24 -12.83 16.89
N ALA A 390 25.76 -13.82 16.16
CA ALA A 390 25.42 -14.03 14.75
C ALA A 390 24.01 -14.57 14.49
N HIS A 391 23.37 -15.11 15.53
CA HIS A 391 22.04 -15.74 15.43
C HIS A 391 20.91 -14.79 15.79
N TRP A 392 21.11 -13.92 16.78
CA TRP A 392 20.09 -13.07 17.33
C TRP A 392 20.20 -11.62 16.87
N THR A 393 19.07 -11.05 16.54
CA THR A 393 18.90 -9.61 16.35
C THR A 393 17.69 -9.14 17.13
N LEU A 394 17.90 -8.23 18.07
CA LEU A 394 16.85 -7.52 18.80
C LEU A 394 16.65 -6.15 18.16
N SER A 395 15.43 -5.71 18.04
CA SER A 395 15.12 -4.41 17.44
C SER A 395 13.92 -3.76 18.10
N GLY A 396 13.81 -2.46 17.97
CA GLY A 396 12.62 -1.76 18.43
C GLY A 396 12.62 -0.30 17.99
N PHE A 397 11.46 0.31 18.16
CA PHE A 397 11.33 1.74 17.91
C PHE A 397 10.27 2.38 18.80
N VAL A 398 10.46 3.68 19.03
CA VAL A 398 9.46 4.60 19.55
C VAL A 398 9.30 5.71 18.52
N LYS A 399 8.09 5.94 18.06
CA LYS A 399 7.83 6.89 16.98
C LYS A 399 6.54 7.65 17.25
N LYS A 400 6.58 8.96 17.08
CA LYS A 400 5.37 9.77 16.91
C LYS A 400 5.07 9.93 15.42
N THR A 401 3.84 9.76 15.01
CA THR A 401 3.37 10.08 13.65
C THR A 401 2.14 10.95 13.73
N CYS A 402 1.93 11.77 12.72
CA CYS A 402 0.75 12.59 12.59
C CYS A 402 0.15 12.42 11.20
N ARG A 403 -1.19 12.43 11.13
CA ARG A 403 -1.93 12.43 9.88
C ARG A 403 -2.57 13.80 9.66
N MET A 404 -2.20 14.48 8.57
CA MET A 404 -2.93 15.67 8.12
C MET A 404 -4.36 15.29 7.72
N PRO A 405 -5.39 16.11 8.00
CA PRO A 405 -6.73 15.89 7.46
C PRO A 405 -6.71 15.93 5.92
N SER A 406 -7.46 15.05 5.28
CA SER A 406 -7.64 15.05 3.82
C SER A 406 -8.54 16.20 3.37
N PHE A 407 -8.55 16.50 2.07
CA PHE A 407 -9.50 17.49 1.54
C PHE A 407 -10.95 17.05 1.73
N ASN A 408 -11.24 15.75 1.72
CA ASN A 408 -12.57 15.26 2.02
C ASN A 408 -12.94 15.48 3.49
N ASP A 409 -12.03 15.24 4.43
CA ASP A 409 -12.28 15.50 5.85
C ASP A 409 -12.60 16.97 6.11
N LEU A 410 -11.91 17.89 5.42
CA LEU A 410 -12.01 19.32 5.64
C LEU A 410 -13.10 20.01 4.82
N TYR A 411 -13.23 19.65 3.55
CA TYR A 411 -13.93 20.47 2.54
C TYR A 411 -15.01 19.73 1.77
N TYR A 412 -15.29 18.43 2.09
CA TYR A 412 -16.38 17.73 1.41
C TYR A 412 -17.72 18.36 1.78
N THR A 413 -18.50 18.67 0.75
CA THR A 413 -19.77 19.39 0.88
C THR A 413 -20.69 18.73 1.93
N MET A 414 -21.18 19.48 2.90
CA MET A 414 -22.10 19.10 3.99
C MET A 414 -21.50 18.24 5.12
N VAL A 415 -20.33 17.61 4.95
CA VAL A 415 -19.73 16.70 5.95
C VAL A 415 -18.40 17.22 6.47
N GLY A 416 -17.61 17.86 5.62
CA GLY A 416 -16.29 18.36 5.95
C GLY A 416 -16.30 19.43 7.05
N ASN A 417 -15.19 19.49 7.79
CA ASN A 417 -14.97 20.48 8.85
C ASN A 417 -13.57 21.09 8.71
N SER A 418 -13.51 22.35 8.31
CA SER A 418 -12.24 23.05 8.05
C SER A 418 -11.40 23.29 9.31
N SER A 419 -11.97 23.18 10.51
CA SER A 419 -11.24 23.37 11.78
C SER A 419 -10.56 22.11 12.31
N LEU A 420 -10.53 21.00 11.55
CA LEU A 420 -9.86 19.79 11.98
C LEU A 420 -8.34 19.97 12.10
N GLU A 421 -7.81 19.39 13.17
CA GLU A 421 -6.38 19.33 13.46
C GLU A 421 -5.78 17.98 13.00
N PRO A 422 -4.44 17.88 12.86
CA PRO A 422 -3.77 16.62 12.57
C PRO A 422 -4.02 15.59 13.66
N GLU A 423 -4.35 14.34 13.26
CA GLU A 423 -4.36 13.18 14.17
C GLU A 423 -2.93 12.89 14.65
N LYS A 424 -2.80 12.36 15.86
CA LYS A 424 -1.53 12.03 16.49
C LYS A 424 -1.47 10.56 16.88
N ALA A 425 -0.37 9.90 16.63
CA ALA A 425 -0.16 8.53 17.04
C ALA A 425 1.23 8.33 17.64
N TRP A 426 1.30 7.71 18.82
CA TRP A 426 2.52 7.15 19.38
C TRP A 426 2.59 5.66 19.09
N GLN A 427 3.70 5.21 18.56
CA GLN A 427 3.96 3.84 18.17
C GLN A 427 5.18 3.31 18.93
N PHE A 428 5.01 2.16 19.58
CA PHE A 428 6.06 1.42 20.30
C PHE A 428 6.13 0.03 19.71
N ASP A 429 7.32 -0.47 19.47
CA ASP A 429 7.57 -1.78 18.89
C ASP A 429 8.83 -2.40 19.48
N LEU A 430 8.78 -3.71 19.71
CA LEU A 430 9.91 -4.53 20.10
C LEU A 430 9.88 -5.82 19.30
N GLY A 431 11.00 -6.13 18.65
CA GLY A 431 11.15 -7.30 17.81
C GLY A 431 12.39 -8.12 18.15
N ALA A 432 12.31 -9.41 17.91
CA ALA A 432 13.42 -10.34 17.98
C ALA A 432 13.44 -11.24 16.75
N VAL A 433 14.60 -11.42 16.16
CA VAL A 433 14.83 -12.32 15.02
C VAL A 433 15.94 -13.29 15.39
N ARG A 434 15.69 -14.57 15.20
CA ARG A 434 16.69 -15.62 15.29
C ARG A 434 16.92 -16.27 13.93
N ARG A 435 18.18 -16.40 13.54
CA ARG A 435 18.61 -17.06 12.31
C ARG A 435 19.55 -18.21 12.62
N ASP A 436 19.19 -19.39 12.16
CA ASP A 436 19.98 -20.61 12.33
C ASP A 436 20.17 -21.32 10.99
N ASN A 437 21.34 -21.91 10.80
CA ASN A 437 21.63 -22.84 9.73
C ASN A 437 21.57 -24.26 10.30
N LEU A 438 20.51 -24.98 9.97
CA LEU A 438 20.28 -26.37 10.41
C LEU A 438 20.69 -27.33 9.27
N GLY A 439 22.01 -27.46 9.06
CA GLY A 439 22.55 -28.14 7.88
C GLY A 439 22.25 -27.36 6.59
N GLU A 440 21.50 -27.97 5.67
CA GLU A 440 21.06 -27.33 4.41
C GLU A 440 19.78 -26.49 4.55
N VAL A 441 19.22 -26.40 5.76
CA VAL A 441 17.99 -25.67 6.03
C VAL A 441 18.31 -24.35 6.71
N LEU A 442 17.89 -23.26 6.09
CA LEU A 442 17.90 -21.93 6.70
C LEU A 442 16.61 -21.74 7.50
N SER A 443 16.74 -21.38 8.77
CA SER A 443 15.62 -21.07 9.67
C SER A 443 15.69 -19.62 10.11
N GLU A 444 14.60 -18.87 9.90
CA GLU A 444 14.43 -17.54 10.46
C GLU A 444 13.12 -17.49 11.26
N ALA A 445 13.23 -17.30 12.56
CA ALA A 445 12.11 -17.06 13.45
C ALA A 445 12.11 -15.58 13.88
N LYS A 446 10.98 -14.90 13.70
CA LYS A 446 10.79 -13.50 14.05
C LYS A 446 9.55 -13.36 14.93
N ILE A 447 9.62 -12.49 15.92
CA ILE A 447 8.46 -12.07 16.72
C ILE A 447 8.53 -10.55 16.90
N ASP A 448 7.43 -9.86 16.61
CA ASP A 448 7.24 -8.44 16.92
C ASP A 448 6.09 -8.29 17.91
N ALA A 449 6.25 -7.41 18.90
CA ALA A 449 5.19 -6.98 19.81
C ALA A 449 5.08 -5.46 19.74
N TYR A 450 3.86 -4.94 19.58
CA TYR A 450 3.64 -3.51 19.40
C TYR A 450 2.49 -2.98 20.23
N PHE A 451 2.59 -1.69 20.59
CA PHE A 451 1.55 -0.93 21.25
C PHE A 451 1.46 0.47 20.66
N TYR A 452 0.27 0.84 20.17
CA TYR A 452 0.02 2.14 19.54
C TYR A 452 -1.11 2.86 20.25
N MET A 453 -0.96 4.19 20.37
CA MET A 453 -1.96 5.10 20.92
C MET A 453 -2.27 6.16 19.87
N VAL A 454 -3.49 6.20 19.38
CA VAL A 454 -3.97 7.23 18.44
C VAL A 454 -4.91 8.16 19.21
N SER A 455 -4.66 9.46 19.10
CA SER A 455 -5.49 10.54 19.66
C SER A 455 -5.90 11.52 18.58
N ASP A 456 -6.92 12.30 18.89
CA ASP A 456 -7.48 13.29 17.98
C ASP A 456 -7.92 12.67 16.64
N LYS A 457 -8.32 11.37 16.67
CA LYS A 457 -8.71 10.66 15.46
C LYS A 457 -9.95 11.30 14.84
N ILE A 458 -9.88 11.54 13.54
CA ILE A 458 -11.00 12.13 12.79
C ILE A 458 -12.07 11.08 12.58
N VAL A 459 -13.25 11.35 13.09
CA VAL A 459 -14.42 10.47 12.97
C VAL A 459 -15.62 11.25 12.50
N ALA A 460 -16.47 10.62 11.69
CA ALA A 460 -17.74 11.17 11.28
C ALA A 460 -18.78 10.96 12.39
N VAL A 461 -19.44 12.00 12.81
CA VAL A 461 -20.45 11.97 13.88
C VAL A 461 -21.74 12.62 13.38
N PRO A 462 -22.94 12.06 13.71
CA PRO A 462 -24.19 12.72 13.42
C PRO A 462 -24.29 14.01 14.25
N THR A 463 -24.71 15.09 13.62
CA THR A 463 -24.99 16.36 14.30
C THR A 463 -26.38 16.31 14.99
N SER A 464 -26.83 17.42 15.58
CA SER A 464 -28.15 17.54 16.22
C SER A 464 -29.34 17.10 15.33
N ASN A 465 -29.14 17.11 14.01
CA ASN A 465 -30.03 16.48 13.05
C ASN A 465 -29.42 15.15 12.59
N GLN A 466 -30.06 14.02 12.92
CA GLN A 466 -29.56 12.65 12.59
C GLN A 466 -29.26 12.39 11.12
N PHE A 467 -29.74 13.24 10.20
CA PHE A 467 -29.46 13.15 8.77
C PHE A 467 -28.22 13.95 8.32
N ARG A 468 -27.58 14.68 9.24
CA ARG A 468 -26.35 15.43 8.95
C ARG A 468 -25.18 14.89 9.76
N TRP A 469 -24.10 14.60 9.08
CA TRP A 469 -22.85 14.13 9.67
C TRP A 469 -21.80 15.24 9.55
N SER A 470 -20.87 15.30 10.48
CA SER A 470 -19.70 16.16 10.40
C SER A 470 -18.48 15.45 10.95
N MET A 471 -17.31 15.89 10.54
CA MET A 471 -16.03 15.34 10.97
C MET A 471 -15.52 16.05 12.23
N TYR A 472 -15.02 15.29 13.21
CA TYR A 472 -14.48 15.81 14.46
C TYR A 472 -13.22 15.08 14.90
N ASN A 473 -12.30 15.77 15.57
CA ASN A 473 -11.09 15.21 16.20
C ASN A 473 -11.39 14.69 17.63
N ILE A 474 -12.19 13.68 17.76
CA ILE A 474 -12.61 13.16 19.09
C ILE A 474 -12.20 11.71 19.32
N GLY A 475 -11.78 10.99 18.28
CA GLY A 475 -11.49 9.58 18.38
C GLY A 475 -10.21 9.29 19.14
N GLN A 476 -10.25 8.30 20.05
CA GLN A 476 -9.09 7.74 20.74
C GLN A 476 -9.04 6.23 20.51
N THR A 477 -7.89 5.72 20.10
CA THR A 477 -7.73 4.29 19.84
C THR A 477 -6.46 3.77 20.50
N ARG A 478 -6.53 2.58 21.11
CA ARG A 478 -5.36 1.84 21.57
C ARG A 478 -5.27 0.52 20.84
N ILE A 479 -4.08 0.23 20.32
CA ILE A 479 -3.82 -0.95 19.51
C ILE A 479 -2.67 -1.70 20.14
N PHE A 480 -2.86 -2.98 20.34
CA PHE A 480 -1.85 -3.89 20.85
C PHE A 480 -1.81 -5.14 19.96
N GLY A 481 -0.63 -5.66 19.66
CA GLY A 481 -0.52 -6.89 18.87
C GLY A 481 0.82 -7.60 19.00
N ILE A 482 0.80 -8.88 18.58
CA ILE A 482 1.97 -9.76 18.52
C ILE A 482 1.95 -10.47 17.15
N GLU A 483 3.11 -10.52 16.50
CA GLU A 483 3.29 -11.03 15.14
C GLU A 483 4.45 -12.04 15.07
N PRO A 484 4.26 -13.33 15.42
CA PRO A 484 5.24 -14.36 15.14
C PRO A 484 5.27 -14.70 13.64
N THR A 485 6.47 -14.85 13.12
CA THR A 485 6.74 -15.32 11.75
C THR A 485 7.83 -16.38 11.80
N TRP A 486 7.66 -17.47 11.08
CA TRP A 486 8.68 -18.49 10.95
C TRP A 486 8.87 -18.85 9.49
N ARG A 487 10.10 -18.73 9.02
CA ARG A 487 10.50 -19.04 7.64
C ARG A 487 11.53 -20.15 7.67
N LEU A 488 11.29 -21.18 6.87
CA LEU A 488 12.23 -22.25 6.59
C LEU A 488 12.50 -22.30 5.09
N SER A 489 13.71 -22.52 4.68
CA SER A 489 14.05 -22.77 3.28
C SER A 489 15.22 -23.72 3.15
N GLY A 490 15.21 -24.54 2.12
CA GLY A 490 16.27 -25.49 1.83
C GLY A 490 16.45 -25.66 0.31
N SER A 491 17.67 -26.00 -0.09
CA SER A 491 18.02 -26.24 -1.49
C SER A 491 18.99 -27.42 -1.58
N ALA A 492 18.47 -28.62 -1.74
CA ALA A 492 19.25 -29.81 -2.05
C ALA A 492 18.92 -30.28 -3.48
N VAL A 493 18.17 -31.35 -3.64
CA VAL A 493 17.66 -31.84 -4.94
C VAL A 493 16.48 -30.97 -5.41
N VAL A 494 15.74 -30.42 -4.46
CA VAL A 494 14.54 -29.59 -4.65
C VAL A 494 14.69 -28.32 -3.81
N GLU A 495 14.44 -27.17 -4.41
CA GLU A 495 14.32 -25.93 -3.65
C GLU A 495 12.94 -25.88 -3.03
N TRP A 496 12.86 -25.62 -1.73
CA TRP A 496 11.60 -25.51 -1.02
C TRP A 496 11.62 -24.37 0.00
N GLY A 497 10.46 -23.85 0.29
CA GLY A 497 10.25 -22.86 1.31
C GLY A 497 8.95 -23.12 2.08
N PHE A 498 8.99 -22.82 3.37
CA PHE A 498 7.84 -22.81 4.27
C PHE A 498 7.79 -21.47 4.98
N LEU A 499 6.59 -20.91 5.10
CA LEU A 499 6.36 -19.66 5.79
C LEU A 499 5.09 -19.77 6.63
N PHE A 500 5.26 -19.58 7.92
CA PHE A 500 4.18 -19.39 8.88
C PHE A 500 4.16 -17.94 9.33
N LYS A 501 2.98 -17.31 9.29
CA LYS A 501 2.73 -15.96 9.82
C LYS A 501 1.44 -15.98 10.61
N TYR A 502 1.47 -15.32 11.75
CA TYR A 502 0.29 -15.14 12.58
C TYR A 502 0.28 -13.72 13.14
N THR A 503 -0.88 -13.15 13.29
CA THR A 503 -1.10 -11.86 13.92
C THR A 503 -2.20 -11.99 14.95
N PHE A 504 -1.87 -11.72 16.20
CA PHE A 504 -2.84 -11.39 17.23
C PHE A 504 -2.86 -9.87 17.39
N GLN A 505 -4.05 -9.26 17.34
CA GLN A 505 -4.17 -7.81 17.54
C GLN A 505 -5.48 -7.44 18.21
N ARG A 506 -5.42 -6.42 19.05
CA ARG A 506 -6.58 -5.82 19.67
C ARG A 506 -6.53 -4.31 19.48
N ALA A 507 -7.41 -3.80 18.64
CA ALA A 507 -7.57 -2.37 18.39
C ALA A 507 -8.89 -1.93 19.03
N MET A 508 -8.84 -1.04 20.01
CA MET A 508 -9.98 -0.72 20.86
C MET A 508 -10.30 0.77 20.82
N ASP A 509 -11.59 1.07 20.84
CA ASP A 509 -12.13 2.42 20.99
C ASP A 509 -12.03 2.88 22.45
N PHE A 510 -11.38 4.01 22.68
CA PHE A 510 -11.26 4.67 23.97
C PHE A 510 -11.80 6.11 23.93
N THR A 511 -12.67 6.41 22.98
CA THR A 511 -13.18 7.76 22.72
C THR A 511 -14.07 8.26 23.87
N ASP A 512 -15.06 7.50 24.28
CA ASP A 512 -16.01 7.90 25.30
C ASP A 512 -16.32 6.75 26.26
N ARG A 513 -16.10 6.96 27.58
CA ARG A 513 -16.31 5.94 28.61
C ARG A 513 -17.78 5.56 28.80
N GLU A 514 -18.68 6.46 28.51
CA GLU A 514 -20.14 6.27 28.68
C GLU A 514 -20.76 5.63 27.43
N SER A 515 -20.01 5.59 26.31
CA SER A 515 -20.47 4.99 25.07
C SER A 515 -20.47 3.46 25.12
N ILE A 516 -21.46 2.85 24.47
CA ILE A 516 -21.50 1.40 24.23
C ILE A 516 -20.28 0.90 23.43
N THR A 517 -19.55 1.79 22.75
CA THR A 517 -18.35 1.47 21.97
C THR A 517 -17.08 1.40 22.84
N TRP A 518 -17.17 1.79 24.13
CA TRP A 518 -16.00 1.81 25.02
C TRP A 518 -15.32 0.46 25.13
N LYS A 519 -14.03 0.40 24.80
CA LYS A 519 -13.20 -0.82 24.69
C LYS A 519 -13.71 -1.83 23.64
N GLY A 520 -14.64 -1.43 22.78
CA GLY A 520 -15.05 -2.22 21.61
C GLY A 520 -13.93 -2.32 20.59
N GLN A 521 -13.87 -3.44 19.87
CA GLN A 521 -12.93 -3.64 18.76
C GLN A 521 -13.28 -2.69 17.62
N ILE A 522 -12.28 -2.02 17.07
CA ILE A 522 -12.45 -1.15 15.89
C ILE A 522 -13.02 -1.96 14.72
N PRO A 523 -13.93 -1.37 13.92
CA PRO A 523 -14.56 -2.06 12.79
C PRO A 523 -13.58 -2.66 11.80
N TYR A 524 -13.95 -3.83 11.26
CA TYR A 524 -13.21 -4.58 10.23
C TYR A 524 -11.85 -5.13 10.64
N ILE A 525 -11.48 -5.09 11.91
CA ILE A 525 -10.20 -5.56 12.44
C ILE A 525 -10.40 -6.91 13.13
N PRO A 526 -9.90 -8.02 12.56
CA PRO A 526 -9.93 -9.32 13.22
C PRO A 526 -8.92 -9.36 14.37
N LYS A 527 -9.26 -10.07 15.45
CA LYS A 527 -8.29 -10.31 16.55
C LYS A 527 -7.21 -11.30 16.15
N HIS A 528 -7.52 -12.23 15.26
CA HIS A 528 -6.66 -13.31 14.81
C HIS A 528 -6.63 -13.35 13.30
N ALA A 529 -5.45 -13.37 12.72
CA ALA A 529 -5.23 -13.61 11.29
C ALA A 529 -3.95 -14.42 11.10
N GLY A 530 -3.85 -15.23 10.06
CA GLY A 530 -2.65 -15.99 9.81
C GLY A 530 -2.56 -16.50 8.38
N THR A 531 -1.34 -16.85 7.99
CA THR A 531 -1.04 -17.45 6.69
C THR A 531 0.01 -18.54 6.86
N ILE A 532 -0.26 -19.69 6.28
CA ILE A 532 0.75 -20.74 6.08
C ILE A 532 0.95 -20.85 4.57
N SER A 533 2.20 -20.75 4.13
CA SER A 533 2.52 -20.95 2.71
C SER A 533 3.72 -21.87 2.54
N MET A 534 3.65 -22.70 1.49
CA MET A 534 4.71 -23.61 1.08
C MET A 534 4.97 -23.42 -0.41
N ASN A 535 6.22 -23.51 -0.80
CA ASN A 535 6.61 -23.54 -2.20
C ASN A 535 7.67 -24.59 -2.45
N VAL A 536 7.64 -25.14 -3.66
CA VAL A 536 8.59 -26.14 -4.13
C VAL A 536 8.96 -25.79 -5.57
N SER A 537 10.27 -25.80 -5.88
CA SER A 537 10.79 -25.58 -7.23
C SER A 537 11.73 -26.72 -7.65
N TRP A 538 11.53 -27.22 -8.87
CA TRP A 538 12.32 -28.33 -9.42
C TRP A 538 12.33 -28.30 -10.96
N HIS A 539 13.50 -28.21 -11.55
CA HIS A 539 13.68 -28.26 -13.03
C HIS A 539 12.70 -27.38 -13.82
N GLY A 540 12.52 -26.14 -13.39
CA GLY A 540 11.62 -25.16 -14.02
C GLY A 540 10.12 -25.38 -13.70
N TRP A 541 9.75 -26.40 -12.91
CA TRP A 541 8.46 -26.47 -12.24
C TRP A 541 8.49 -25.68 -10.94
N ARG A 542 7.39 -25.06 -10.63
CA ARG A 542 7.15 -24.45 -9.32
C ARG A 542 5.70 -24.68 -8.92
N ALA A 543 5.50 -25.05 -7.67
CA ALA A 543 4.21 -25.16 -7.02
C ALA A 543 4.22 -24.34 -5.74
N ASP A 544 3.21 -23.52 -5.53
CA ASP A 544 3.01 -22.74 -4.30
C ASP A 544 1.61 -23.07 -3.75
N ALA A 545 1.48 -23.18 -2.44
CA ALA A 545 0.23 -23.29 -1.72
C ALA A 545 0.19 -22.24 -0.61
N ALA A 546 -0.93 -21.54 -0.44
CA ALA A 546 -1.13 -20.55 0.60
C ALA A 546 -2.49 -20.72 1.26
N TRP A 547 -2.48 -21.04 2.55
CA TRP A 547 -3.69 -21.13 3.37
C TRP A 547 -3.77 -19.87 4.24
N MET A 548 -4.84 -19.10 4.06
CA MET A 548 -5.10 -17.86 4.79
C MET A 548 -6.30 -18.04 5.70
N VAL A 549 -6.18 -17.52 6.93
CA VAL A 549 -7.24 -17.56 7.95
C VAL A 549 -7.46 -16.15 8.49
N THR A 550 -8.71 -15.74 8.63
CA THR A 550 -9.10 -14.48 9.25
C THR A 550 -10.23 -14.73 10.25
N GLY A 551 -10.04 -14.32 11.48
CA GLY A 551 -11.01 -14.48 12.56
C GLY A 551 -12.23 -13.56 12.41
N ARG A 552 -13.21 -13.75 13.29
CA ARG A 552 -14.41 -12.91 13.39
C ARG A 552 -14.04 -11.45 13.66
N ARG A 553 -14.86 -10.55 13.15
CA ARG A 553 -14.73 -9.10 13.31
C ARG A 553 -16.09 -8.44 13.21
N TRP A 554 -16.18 -7.16 13.48
CA TRP A 554 -17.42 -6.40 13.45
C TRP A 554 -17.34 -5.25 12.44
N SER A 555 -18.47 -4.87 11.89
CA SER A 555 -18.61 -3.67 11.05
C SER A 555 -18.91 -2.40 11.87
N SER A 556 -19.15 -2.53 13.18
CA SER A 556 -19.40 -1.44 14.12
C SER A 556 -18.56 -1.59 15.38
N SER A 557 -18.10 -0.47 15.97
CA SER A 557 -17.36 -0.46 17.24
C SER A 557 -18.19 -0.90 18.45
N ALA A 558 -19.52 -0.90 18.36
CA ALA A 558 -20.40 -1.43 19.39
C ALA A 558 -20.29 -2.96 19.55
N ASN A 559 -19.67 -3.64 18.58
CA ASN A 559 -19.45 -5.09 18.56
C ASN A 559 -20.71 -5.93 18.81
N LEU A 560 -21.87 -5.47 18.34
CA LEU A 560 -23.11 -6.20 18.43
C LEU A 560 -23.16 -7.34 17.42
N THR A 561 -23.89 -8.41 17.74
CA THR A 561 -23.99 -9.63 16.94
C THR A 561 -24.53 -9.36 15.53
N ASP A 562 -25.48 -8.44 15.36
CA ASP A 562 -26.06 -8.07 14.06
C ASP A 562 -25.04 -7.43 13.09
N TYR A 563 -23.92 -6.96 13.61
CA TYR A 563 -22.82 -6.34 12.87
C TYR A 563 -21.57 -7.22 12.82
N GLU A 564 -21.68 -8.49 13.23
CA GLU A 564 -20.60 -9.47 13.17
C GLU A 564 -20.36 -9.91 11.72
N ILE A 565 -19.10 -10.08 11.36
CA ILE A 565 -18.66 -10.63 10.10
C ILE A 565 -17.91 -11.92 10.42
N ASP A 566 -18.35 -13.03 9.85
CA ASP A 566 -17.84 -14.37 10.13
C ASP A 566 -16.33 -14.50 9.86
N ALA A 567 -15.73 -15.44 10.56
CA ALA A 567 -14.39 -15.91 10.26
C ALA A 567 -14.39 -16.67 8.92
N TRP A 568 -13.28 -16.60 8.22
CA TRP A 568 -13.11 -17.31 6.96
C TRP A 568 -11.70 -17.85 6.79
N ASN A 569 -11.56 -18.83 5.92
CA ASN A 569 -10.27 -19.30 5.45
C ASN A 569 -10.35 -19.66 3.96
N THR A 570 -9.24 -19.48 3.27
CA THR A 570 -9.10 -19.82 1.84
C THR A 570 -7.78 -20.53 1.60
N LEU A 571 -7.78 -21.46 0.65
CA LEU A 571 -6.59 -22.12 0.16
C LEU A 571 -6.39 -21.77 -1.31
N ASP A 572 -5.23 -21.18 -1.62
CA ASP A 572 -4.81 -20.83 -2.97
C ASP A 572 -3.68 -21.77 -3.41
N LEU A 573 -3.76 -22.26 -4.65
CA LEU A 573 -2.72 -23.08 -5.29
C LEU A 573 -2.22 -22.36 -6.54
N ARG A 574 -0.92 -22.36 -6.74
CA ARG A 574 -0.28 -21.79 -7.92
C ARG A 574 0.70 -22.79 -8.50
N PHE A 575 0.63 -23.00 -9.80
CA PHE A 575 1.54 -23.87 -10.52
C PHE A 575 2.18 -23.08 -11.65
N SER A 576 3.47 -23.29 -11.86
CA SER A 576 4.14 -22.74 -13.04
C SER A 576 5.15 -23.72 -13.60
N LYS A 577 5.35 -23.63 -14.92
CA LYS A 577 6.39 -24.36 -15.66
C LYS A 577 7.07 -23.38 -16.60
N THR A 578 8.37 -23.26 -16.46
CA THR A 578 9.22 -22.57 -17.42
C THR A 578 9.92 -23.61 -18.30
N PHE A 579 9.75 -23.47 -19.59
CA PHE A 579 10.41 -24.28 -20.60
C PHE A 579 11.05 -23.34 -21.64
N ARG A 580 12.37 -23.27 -21.64
CA ARG A 580 13.11 -22.29 -22.46
C ARG A 580 12.59 -20.86 -22.22
N ASN A 581 12.01 -20.25 -23.25
CA ASN A 581 11.51 -18.88 -23.26
C ASN A 581 10.01 -18.77 -22.93
N ILE A 582 9.34 -19.89 -22.65
CA ILE A 582 7.89 -19.91 -22.34
C ILE A 582 7.70 -20.23 -20.86
N THR A 583 6.90 -19.43 -20.18
CA THR A 583 6.42 -19.72 -18.83
C THR A 583 4.90 -19.80 -18.84
N CYS A 584 4.37 -20.97 -18.48
CA CYS A 584 2.94 -21.18 -18.25
C CYS A 584 2.66 -21.11 -16.76
N ARG A 585 1.57 -20.43 -16.35
CA ARG A 585 1.13 -20.36 -14.95
C ARG A 585 -0.36 -20.67 -14.84
N LEU A 586 -0.74 -21.35 -13.76
CA LEU A 586 -2.11 -21.64 -13.40
C LEU A 586 -2.30 -21.27 -11.92
N ASN A 587 -3.21 -20.35 -11.65
CA ASN A 587 -3.60 -19.91 -10.31
C ASN A 587 -5.02 -20.40 -10.04
N VAL A 588 -5.18 -21.17 -8.98
CA VAL A 588 -6.46 -21.65 -8.46
C VAL A 588 -6.67 -20.97 -7.11
N ASN A 589 -7.50 -19.95 -7.08
CA ASN A 589 -7.77 -19.17 -5.88
C ASN A 589 -8.99 -19.73 -5.15
N ASN A 590 -8.94 -19.72 -3.81
CA ASN A 590 -10.02 -20.19 -2.95
C ASN A 590 -10.56 -21.56 -3.37
N ILE A 591 -9.67 -22.56 -3.52
CA ILE A 591 -10.05 -23.93 -3.97
C ILE A 591 -11.08 -24.59 -3.03
N THR A 592 -11.15 -24.14 -1.79
CA THR A 592 -12.14 -24.60 -0.80
C THR A 592 -13.55 -24.06 -1.05
N ASP A 593 -13.71 -23.18 -2.03
CA ASP A 593 -14.96 -22.49 -2.37
C ASP A 593 -15.64 -21.83 -1.16
N THR A 594 -14.83 -21.30 -0.26
CA THR A 594 -15.31 -20.60 0.94
C THR A 594 -16.06 -19.33 0.54
N HIS A 595 -17.30 -19.20 1.00
CA HIS A 595 -18.10 -17.98 0.85
C HIS A 595 -17.81 -17.07 2.02
N TYR A 596 -17.36 -15.85 1.75
CA TYR A 596 -16.94 -14.90 2.78
C TYR A 596 -17.11 -13.45 2.34
N GLU A 597 -17.04 -12.56 3.31
CA GLU A 597 -17.06 -11.11 3.10
C GLU A 597 -15.84 -10.49 3.81
N ILE A 598 -15.19 -9.52 3.19
CA ILE A 598 -14.18 -8.67 3.84
C ILE A 598 -14.86 -7.43 4.43
N VAL A 599 -15.75 -6.84 3.67
CA VAL A 599 -16.63 -5.74 4.09
C VAL A 599 -18.04 -6.28 4.15
N LEU A 600 -18.78 -5.96 5.21
CA LEU A 600 -20.17 -6.42 5.41
C LEU A 600 -21.03 -6.12 4.19
N ASN A 601 -21.76 -7.10 3.71
CA ASN A 601 -22.60 -7.04 2.51
C ASN A 601 -21.85 -6.91 1.18
N TYR A 602 -20.53 -7.16 1.17
CA TYR A 602 -19.74 -7.25 -0.05
C TYR A 602 -19.18 -8.67 -0.18
N PRO A 603 -19.95 -9.59 -0.78
CA PRO A 603 -19.54 -10.98 -0.95
C PRO A 603 -18.30 -11.07 -1.84
N MET A 604 -17.35 -11.90 -1.43
CA MET A 604 -16.13 -12.18 -2.18
C MET A 604 -16.34 -13.34 -3.15
N PRO A 605 -15.54 -13.43 -4.23
CA PRO A 605 -15.59 -14.55 -5.16
C PRO A 605 -15.29 -15.90 -4.48
N GLY A 606 -16.01 -16.94 -4.87
CA GLY A 606 -15.70 -18.33 -4.56
C GLY A 606 -14.49 -18.86 -5.34
N ALA A 607 -14.40 -20.19 -5.49
CA ALA A 607 -13.32 -20.85 -6.23
C ALA A 607 -13.21 -20.31 -7.66
N ASN A 608 -11.99 -19.97 -8.08
CA ASN A 608 -11.76 -19.42 -9.41
C ASN A 608 -10.37 -19.75 -9.94
N VAL A 609 -10.25 -19.79 -11.27
CA VAL A 609 -9.03 -20.20 -11.96
C VAL A 609 -8.62 -19.13 -12.96
N ILE A 610 -7.35 -18.77 -12.93
CA ILE A 610 -6.72 -17.84 -13.89
C ILE A 610 -5.45 -18.49 -14.43
N ALA A 611 -5.30 -18.52 -15.74
CA ALA A 611 -4.11 -19.03 -16.42
C ALA A 611 -3.36 -17.91 -17.13
N SER A 612 -2.05 -18.05 -17.28
CA SER A 612 -1.24 -17.14 -18.10
C SER A 612 -0.13 -17.87 -18.86
N ILE A 613 0.19 -17.32 -20.01
CA ILE A 613 1.35 -17.73 -20.82
C ILE A 613 2.19 -16.48 -21.06
N GLU A 614 3.48 -16.60 -20.79
CA GLU A 614 4.47 -15.55 -21.02
C GLU A 614 5.57 -16.10 -21.95
N TYR A 615 5.91 -15.32 -22.96
CA TYR A 615 7.03 -15.59 -23.84
C TYR A 615 8.09 -14.50 -23.68
N SER A 616 9.34 -14.89 -23.46
CA SER A 616 10.51 -14.00 -23.33
C SER A 616 11.42 -14.16 -24.55
N PHE A 617 11.76 -13.02 -25.22
CA PHE A 617 12.56 -12.98 -26.46
C PHE A 617 14.03 -12.75 -26.18
#